data_32845909e46176fc6e07d8165608b19f
#
_entry.id   32845909e46176fc6e07d8165608b19f
#
_cell.length_a   1.000
_cell.length_b   1.000
_cell.length_c   1.000
_cell.angle_alpha   90.00
_cell.angle_beta   90.00
_cell.angle_gamma   90.00
#
_symmetry.space_group_name_H-M   'P 1'
#
loop_
_entity.id
_entity.type
_entity.pdbx_description
1 polymer ?
#
loop_
_entity_poly.entity_id
_entity_poly.type
_entity_poly.pdbx_seq_one_letter_code
_entity_poly.pdbx_strand_id
1 'polypeptide(L)'
;MDTIQVCPSCGRPLLPNAPKGLCPECLLRAGLQTETQPNAGDPAQPKPPPFVPPSPAELARHFPQLEILELIGRGGMGAVYKARQPSLDRLVALKILPPGVAGDAGFAERFTREARALARLSHPNIVAVYDFGQAAGMPFFLMEYVDGPNLRELERGGKLNPREAMQIIPQICDALQFAHDEGIVHRDIKPENILLDKKGRVKIADFGIAKLLGQTTVPDAALTGAGDVVGTLNYMAPEQREKPLTVDHRADIFSLGVVFYELLTGELPLGKFAPPSQVARVDVRLDEVVVRALEKEPARRYQHVSDLGTDVQNITAAGPASPPVLSQPPAPVAPPAPPPEETSDCRILPAFLLGFFFGIFGAHRFYVGKIGTAFLQLFTFGGLGIWATIDWILILCKAFKDKKGRRITKWT
;
A
#
# COMPACT_ATOMS: atom_id res chain seq x y z
N MET A 1 -63.06 -24.51 -1.30
CA MET A 1 -62.73 -23.89 0.02
C MET A 1 -61.23 -23.90 0.13
N ASP A 2 -60.63 -22.79 -0.24
CA ASP A 2 -59.16 -22.65 -0.20
C ASP A 2 -58.72 -22.55 1.26
N THR A 3 -58.01 -23.55 1.71
CA THR A 3 -57.37 -23.55 3.04
C THR A 3 -56.27 -22.52 3.06
N ILE A 4 -56.49 -21.40 3.76
CA ILE A 4 -55.49 -20.35 3.98
C ILE A 4 -54.34 -20.96 4.82
N GLN A 5 -53.18 -21.15 4.23
CA GLN A 5 -52.01 -21.57 4.96
C GLN A 5 -51.55 -20.45 5.88
N VAL A 6 -51.25 -20.75 7.15
CA VAL A 6 -50.78 -19.81 8.15
C VAL A 6 -49.35 -20.12 8.55
N CYS A 7 -48.56 -19.07 8.85
CA CYS A 7 -47.18 -19.21 9.31
C CYS A 7 -47.15 -19.96 10.66
N PRO A 8 -46.42 -21.09 10.76
CA PRO A 8 -46.37 -21.87 12.00
C PRO A 8 -45.69 -21.15 13.15
N SER A 9 -44.89 -20.09 12.86
CA SER A 9 -44.15 -19.35 13.87
C SER A 9 -44.91 -18.16 14.47
N CYS A 10 -45.84 -17.52 13.72
CA CYS A 10 -46.53 -16.30 14.19
C CYS A 10 -48.02 -16.28 13.86
N GLY A 11 -48.58 -17.31 13.21
CA GLY A 11 -50.03 -17.43 12.89
C GLY A 11 -50.55 -16.53 11.76
N ARG A 12 -49.74 -15.72 11.11
CA ARG A 12 -50.16 -14.83 10.00
C ARG A 12 -50.42 -15.64 8.70
N PRO A 13 -51.38 -15.22 7.89
CA PRO A 13 -51.64 -15.89 6.59
C PRO A 13 -50.42 -15.78 5.68
N LEU A 14 -50.10 -16.89 5.00
CA LEU A 14 -48.97 -16.99 4.09
C LEU A 14 -49.40 -16.64 2.66
N LEU A 15 -48.51 -15.98 1.92
CA LEU A 15 -48.67 -15.81 0.47
C LEU A 15 -48.46 -17.16 -0.25
N PRO A 16 -49.09 -17.40 -1.41
CA PRO A 16 -49.07 -18.69 -2.11
C PRO A 16 -47.70 -19.28 -2.41
N ASN A 17 -46.62 -18.49 -2.36
CA ASN A 17 -45.24 -18.87 -2.64
C ASN A 17 -44.26 -18.51 -1.51
N ALA A 18 -44.72 -18.57 -0.25
CA ALA A 18 -43.84 -18.23 0.89
C ALA A 18 -42.68 -19.24 1.01
N PRO A 19 -41.41 -18.80 0.89
CA PRO A 19 -40.24 -19.68 0.96
C PRO A 19 -40.17 -20.35 2.33
N LYS A 20 -39.92 -21.66 2.36
CA LYS A 20 -39.89 -22.51 3.56
C LYS A 20 -41.13 -22.46 4.46
N GLY A 21 -42.29 -22.02 3.95
CA GLY A 21 -43.54 -21.97 4.72
C GLY A 21 -43.54 -20.98 5.88
N LEU A 22 -42.68 -19.96 5.85
CA LEU A 22 -42.59 -18.88 6.84
C LEU A 22 -42.95 -17.54 6.21
N CYS A 23 -43.57 -16.65 6.99
CA CYS A 23 -43.81 -15.30 6.54
C CYS A 23 -42.48 -14.48 6.46
N PRO A 24 -42.41 -13.42 5.63
CA PRO A 24 -41.18 -12.65 5.45
C PRO A 24 -40.53 -12.11 6.76
N GLU A 25 -41.35 -11.75 7.71
CA GLU A 25 -40.89 -11.22 9.01
C GLU A 25 -40.25 -12.32 9.90
N CYS A 26 -40.83 -13.54 9.90
CA CYS A 26 -40.26 -14.69 10.58
C CYS A 26 -39.01 -15.21 9.87
N LEU A 27 -38.93 -15.11 8.53
CA LEU A 27 -37.75 -15.45 7.74
C LEU A 27 -36.61 -14.48 8.04
N LEU A 28 -36.87 -13.18 8.09
CA LEU A 28 -35.88 -12.14 8.48
C LEU A 28 -35.43 -12.35 9.91
N ARG A 29 -36.33 -12.64 10.84
CA ARG A 29 -36.02 -12.91 12.23
C ARG A 29 -35.19 -14.19 12.40
N ALA A 30 -35.48 -15.24 11.66
CA ALA A 30 -34.68 -16.46 11.62
C ALA A 30 -33.30 -16.21 10.99
N GLY A 31 -33.18 -15.37 9.96
CA GLY A 31 -31.92 -14.95 9.35
C GLY A 31 -31.05 -14.06 10.24
N LEU A 32 -31.67 -13.24 11.09
CA LEU A 32 -30.97 -12.41 12.09
C LEU A 32 -30.64 -13.17 13.40
N GLN A 33 -31.30 -14.33 13.62
CA GLN A 33 -31.07 -15.22 14.77
C GLN A 33 -30.23 -16.45 14.43
N THR A 34 -29.45 -16.43 13.32
CA THR A 34 -28.42 -17.43 13.10
C THR A 34 -27.20 -17.15 14.00
N GLU A 35 -27.46 -16.98 15.28
CA GLU A 35 -26.55 -17.50 16.31
C GLU A 35 -26.74 -19.01 16.26
N THR A 36 -25.71 -19.69 15.80
CA THR A 36 -25.58 -21.14 15.78
C THR A 36 -25.95 -21.69 17.17
N GLN A 37 -27.18 -22.17 17.33
CA GLN A 37 -27.46 -23.05 18.49
C GLN A 37 -26.58 -24.28 18.29
N PRO A 38 -25.68 -24.61 19.25
CA PRO A 38 -24.95 -25.86 19.18
C PRO A 38 -25.96 -27.01 19.18
N ASN A 39 -25.79 -27.93 18.21
CA ASN A 39 -26.53 -29.17 18.15
C ASN A 39 -26.48 -29.82 19.55
N ALA A 40 -27.66 -30.06 20.15
CA ALA A 40 -27.80 -30.72 21.43
C ALA A 40 -27.43 -32.19 21.27
N GLY A 41 -26.14 -32.51 21.31
CA GLY A 41 -25.63 -33.86 21.13
C GLY A 41 -24.13 -34.03 21.36
N ASP A 42 -23.35 -32.96 21.23
CA ASP A 42 -21.92 -33.01 21.52
C ASP A 42 -21.64 -32.18 22.79
N PRO A 43 -21.05 -32.75 23.88
CA PRO A 43 -20.67 -31.95 25.00
C PRO A 43 -19.62 -30.95 24.54
N ALA A 44 -20.01 -29.66 24.51
CA ALA A 44 -19.12 -28.57 24.18
C ALA A 44 -17.82 -28.73 25.01
N GLN A 45 -16.75 -29.13 24.37
CA GLN A 45 -15.45 -29.15 25.02
C GLN A 45 -15.19 -27.72 25.51
N PRO A 46 -14.93 -27.52 26.79
CA PRO A 46 -14.68 -26.19 27.35
C PRO A 46 -13.51 -25.59 26.58
N LYS A 47 -13.74 -24.37 25.99
CA LYS A 47 -12.66 -23.60 25.34
C LYS A 47 -11.47 -23.58 26.33
N PRO A 48 -10.27 -23.96 25.89
CA PRO A 48 -9.11 -23.85 26.76
C PRO A 48 -9.00 -22.38 27.23
N PRO A 49 -8.68 -22.17 28.52
CA PRO A 49 -8.53 -20.82 29.05
C PRO A 49 -7.46 -20.08 28.24
N PRO A 50 -7.62 -18.74 28.05
CA PRO A 50 -6.63 -17.96 27.34
C PRO A 50 -5.26 -18.12 28.00
N PHE A 51 -4.21 -18.26 27.20
CA PHE A 51 -2.84 -18.38 27.70
C PHE A 51 -2.46 -17.14 28.51
N VAL A 52 -2.17 -17.36 29.79
CA VAL A 52 -1.65 -16.32 30.70
C VAL A 52 -0.13 -16.47 30.73
N PRO A 53 0.65 -15.49 30.25
CA PRO A 53 2.10 -15.56 30.33
C PRO A 53 2.59 -15.67 31.79
N PRO A 54 3.53 -16.58 32.11
CA PRO A 54 4.14 -16.62 33.43
C PRO A 54 4.82 -15.31 33.77
N SER A 55 4.88 -14.95 35.04
CA SER A 55 5.68 -13.81 35.49
C SER A 55 7.19 -14.07 35.25
N PRO A 56 8.02 -13.03 35.07
CA PRO A 56 9.47 -13.20 34.96
C PRO A 56 10.09 -14.02 36.12
N ALA A 57 9.59 -13.86 37.34
CA ALA A 57 10.06 -14.56 38.52
C ALA A 57 9.69 -16.05 38.49
N GLU A 58 8.53 -16.42 38.00
CA GLU A 58 8.12 -17.82 37.82
C GLU A 58 8.96 -18.46 36.71
N LEU A 59 9.15 -17.76 35.60
CA LEU A 59 9.90 -18.26 34.44
C LEU A 59 11.38 -18.49 34.78
N ALA A 60 12.00 -17.61 35.57
CA ALA A 60 13.39 -17.72 35.99
C ALA A 60 13.70 -19.06 36.70
N ARG A 61 12.74 -19.68 37.40
CA ARG A 61 12.90 -21.00 38.05
C ARG A 61 13.12 -22.11 37.02
N HIS A 62 12.64 -21.95 35.79
CA HIS A 62 12.74 -22.94 34.72
C HIS A 62 13.91 -22.68 33.77
N PHE A 63 14.54 -21.49 33.86
CA PHE A 63 15.67 -21.06 33.02
C PHE A 63 16.82 -20.52 33.90
N PRO A 64 17.47 -21.36 34.76
CA PRO A 64 18.49 -20.89 35.69
C PRO A 64 19.73 -20.29 34.98
N GLN A 65 19.93 -20.57 33.69
CA GLN A 65 21.01 -20.04 32.87
C GLN A 65 20.69 -18.65 32.30
N LEU A 66 19.48 -18.13 32.53
CA LEU A 66 19.03 -16.84 32.02
C LEU A 66 18.55 -15.93 33.15
N GLU A 67 18.86 -14.68 33.06
CA GLU A 67 18.29 -13.58 33.84
C GLU A 67 17.10 -13.01 33.12
N ILE A 68 15.87 -13.41 33.53
CA ILE A 68 14.64 -12.92 32.86
C ILE A 68 14.37 -11.49 33.32
N LEU A 69 14.39 -10.54 32.40
CA LEU A 69 14.29 -9.13 32.71
C LEU A 69 12.84 -8.63 32.66
N GLU A 70 12.20 -8.73 31.52
CA GLU A 70 10.87 -8.17 31.29
C GLU A 70 10.11 -8.91 30.19
N LEU A 71 8.78 -8.85 30.23
CA LEU A 71 7.88 -9.29 29.15
C LEU A 71 7.82 -8.19 28.10
N ILE A 72 8.26 -8.49 26.86
CA ILE A 72 8.30 -7.52 25.75
C ILE A 72 7.21 -7.74 24.70
N GLY A 73 6.53 -8.90 24.73
CA GLY A 73 5.44 -9.17 23.78
C GLY A 73 4.57 -10.32 24.24
N ARG A 74 3.27 -10.24 23.95
CA ARG A 74 2.31 -11.32 24.15
C ARG A 74 1.31 -11.37 23.02
N GLY A 75 0.85 -12.57 22.66
CA GLY A 75 -0.17 -12.75 21.62
C GLY A 75 -0.69 -14.18 21.59
N GLY A 76 -1.49 -14.51 20.59
CA GLY A 76 -2.03 -15.87 20.40
C GLY A 76 -0.97 -16.96 20.20
N MET A 77 0.24 -16.57 19.78
CA MET A 77 1.38 -17.47 19.57
C MET A 77 2.31 -17.60 20.78
N GLY A 78 1.96 -17.00 21.93
CA GLY A 78 2.74 -17.08 23.14
C GLY A 78 3.20 -15.76 23.71
N ALA A 79 4.32 -15.80 24.47
CA ALA A 79 4.89 -14.64 25.13
C ALA A 79 6.39 -14.55 24.85
N VAL A 80 6.90 -13.33 24.68
CA VAL A 80 8.32 -13.06 24.44
C VAL A 80 8.88 -12.24 25.59
N TYR A 81 9.97 -12.71 26.15
CA TYR A 81 10.67 -12.06 27.26
C TYR A 81 12.07 -11.63 26.82
N LYS A 82 12.45 -10.44 27.23
CA LYS A 82 13.85 -10.02 27.20
C LYS A 82 14.58 -10.67 28.35
N ALA A 83 15.69 -11.30 28.05
CA ALA A 83 16.53 -11.94 29.06
C ALA A 83 18.01 -11.62 28.80
N ARG A 84 18.84 -11.78 29.81
CA ARG A 84 20.31 -11.76 29.72
C ARG A 84 20.83 -13.16 29.88
N GLN A 85 21.78 -13.56 29.06
CA GLN A 85 22.54 -14.78 29.18
C GLN A 85 23.90 -14.44 29.80
N PRO A 86 24.07 -14.60 31.13
CA PRO A 86 25.28 -14.13 31.84
C PRO A 86 26.56 -14.80 31.35
N SER A 87 26.51 -16.09 31.00
CA SER A 87 27.66 -16.85 30.52
C SER A 87 28.31 -16.31 29.26
N LEU A 88 27.54 -15.59 28.41
CA LEU A 88 28.00 -15.01 27.16
C LEU A 88 27.88 -13.47 27.15
N ASP A 89 27.46 -12.89 28.29
CA ASP A 89 27.23 -11.46 28.48
C ASP A 89 26.43 -10.78 27.33
N ARG A 90 25.33 -11.44 26.95
CA ARG A 90 24.47 -10.95 25.86
C ARG A 90 23.00 -10.90 26.23
N LEU A 91 22.25 -9.99 25.59
CA LEU A 91 20.79 -9.97 25.60
C LEU A 91 20.24 -10.98 24.61
N VAL A 92 19.15 -11.65 25.00
CA VAL A 92 18.44 -12.65 24.21
C VAL A 92 16.94 -12.45 24.34
N ALA A 93 16.18 -12.91 23.36
CA ALA A 93 14.73 -13.00 23.42
C ALA A 93 14.33 -14.45 23.70
N LEU A 94 13.55 -14.67 24.76
CA LEU A 94 13.00 -15.97 25.13
C LEU A 94 11.52 -15.99 24.77
N LYS A 95 11.15 -16.73 23.72
CA LYS A 95 9.77 -16.92 23.31
C LYS A 95 9.22 -18.21 23.87
N ILE A 96 8.15 -18.13 24.67
CA ILE A 96 7.42 -19.27 25.26
C ILE A 96 6.14 -19.48 24.45
N LEU A 97 5.94 -20.72 23.98
CA LEU A 97 4.70 -21.09 23.29
C LEU A 97 3.65 -21.59 24.30
N PRO A 98 2.34 -21.46 23.98
CA PRO A 98 1.29 -21.94 24.88
C PRO A 98 1.42 -23.44 25.18
N PRO A 99 1.22 -23.88 26.42
CA PRO A 99 1.38 -25.30 26.79
C PRO A 99 0.35 -26.21 26.13
N GLY A 100 -0.82 -25.71 25.76
CA GLY A 100 -1.87 -26.49 25.07
C GLY A 100 -1.45 -27.06 23.71
N VAL A 101 -0.41 -26.52 23.09
CA VAL A 101 0.13 -27.01 21.82
C VAL A 101 0.94 -28.31 22.02
N ALA A 102 1.53 -28.50 23.20
CA ALA A 102 2.36 -29.67 23.54
C ALA A 102 1.54 -30.96 23.74
N GLY A 103 0.21 -30.88 23.85
CA GLY A 103 -0.68 -32.01 24.05
C GLY A 103 -1.00 -32.87 22.82
N ASP A 104 -0.64 -32.39 21.62
CA ASP A 104 -0.88 -33.10 20.37
C ASP A 104 0.16 -34.21 20.14
N ALA A 105 -0.32 -35.43 19.87
CA ALA A 105 0.53 -36.56 19.51
C ALA A 105 1.36 -36.24 18.28
N GLY A 106 2.69 -36.27 18.37
CA GLY A 106 3.62 -35.91 17.31
C GLY A 106 4.02 -34.42 17.24
N PHE A 107 3.51 -33.55 18.12
CA PHE A 107 3.95 -32.18 18.22
C PHE A 107 5.45 -32.07 18.50
N ALA A 108 5.97 -32.85 19.46
CA ALA A 108 7.37 -32.78 19.86
C ALA A 108 8.33 -33.11 18.70
N GLU A 109 7.98 -34.08 17.85
CA GLU A 109 8.79 -34.43 16.67
C GLU A 109 8.73 -33.34 15.60
N ARG A 110 7.51 -32.81 15.32
CA ARG A 110 7.33 -31.71 14.38
C ARG A 110 8.07 -30.46 14.87
N PHE A 111 7.91 -30.10 16.14
CA PHE A 111 8.59 -28.98 16.77
C PHE A 111 10.10 -29.09 16.63
N THR A 112 10.69 -30.25 16.99
CA THR A 112 12.13 -30.48 16.92
C THR A 112 12.63 -30.38 15.47
N ARG A 113 11.90 -30.94 14.49
CA ARG A 113 12.28 -30.88 13.07
C ARG A 113 12.26 -29.47 12.53
N GLU A 114 11.17 -28.74 12.74
CA GLU A 114 11.01 -27.37 12.24
C GLU A 114 11.96 -26.41 12.96
N ALA A 115 12.12 -26.55 14.28
CA ALA A 115 13.05 -25.73 15.06
C ALA A 115 14.51 -25.92 14.62
N ARG A 116 14.92 -27.17 14.29
CA ARG A 116 16.25 -27.44 13.71
C ARG A 116 16.45 -26.78 12.35
N ALA A 117 15.40 -26.73 11.53
CA ALA A 117 15.46 -26.04 10.25
C ALA A 117 15.66 -24.52 10.45
N LEU A 118 14.90 -23.93 11.39
CA LEU A 118 15.02 -22.49 11.73
C LEU A 118 16.38 -22.15 12.32
N ALA A 119 16.97 -23.02 13.15
CA ALA A 119 18.28 -22.81 13.75
C ALA A 119 19.44 -22.85 12.72
N ARG A 120 19.22 -23.36 11.52
CA ARG A 120 20.19 -23.33 10.43
C ARG A 120 20.19 -22.03 9.65
N LEU A 121 19.10 -21.24 9.75
CA LEU A 121 19.03 -19.96 9.07
C LEU A 121 20.02 -18.98 9.70
N SER A 122 21.08 -18.67 8.98
CA SER A 122 22.10 -17.70 9.39
C SER A 122 22.20 -16.61 8.34
N HIS A 123 21.50 -15.50 8.55
CA HIS A 123 21.45 -14.38 7.63
C HIS A 123 21.41 -13.05 8.42
N PRO A 124 22.07 -11.97 7.97
CA PRO A 124 22.12 -10.70 8.70
C PRO A 124 20.72 -10.08 8.93
N ASN A 125 19.77 -10.35 8.06
CA ASN A 125 18.41 -9.83 8.15
C ASN A 125 17.38 -10.85 8.68
N ILE A 126 17.83 -11.96 9.27
CA ILE A 126 16.97 -12.93 9.98
C ILE A 126 17.36 -12.92 11.45
N VAL A 127 16.37 -13.00 12.35
CA VAL A 127 16.60 -13.19 13.78
C VAL A 127 17.14 -14.60 14.01
N ALA A 128 18.36 -14.69 14.54
CA ALA A 128 19.01 -15.96 14.77
C ALA A 128 18.36 -16.74 15.93
N VAL A 129 18.10 -18.03 15.73
CA VAL A 129 17.67 -18.96 16.78
C VAL A 129 18.93 -19.57 17.43
N TYR A 130 19.11 -19.34 18.72
CA TYR A 130 20.28 -19.83 19.45
C TYR A 130 20.04 -21.19 20.11
N ASP A 131 18.83 -21.44 20.58
CA ASP A 131 18.43 -22.68 21.23
C ASP A 131 16.92 -22.87 21.19
N PHE A 132 16.45 -24.06 21.34
CA PHE A 132 15.04 -24.41 21.46
C PHE A 132 14.87 -25.67 22.31
N GLY A 133 13.70 -25.83 22.88
CA GLY A 133 13.42 -27.01 23.70
C GLY A 133 12.09 -26.90 24.41
N GLN A 134 12.00 -27.64 25.53
CA GLN A 134 10.84 -27.64 26.41
C GLN A 134 11.28 -27.50 27.86
N ALA A 135 10.69 -26.57 28.59
CA ALA A 135 10.92 -26.38 30.02
C ALA A 135 9.56 -26.34 30.74
N ALA A 136 9.41 -27.18 31.77
CA ALA A 136 8.15 -27.32 32.52
C ALA A 136 6.90 -27.53 31.63
N GLY A 137 7.02 -28.30 30.56
CA GLY A 137 5.93 -28.54 29.60
C GLY A 137 5.67 -27.39 28.61
N MET A 138 6.43 -26.30 28.67
CA MET A 138 6.32 -25.15 27.77
C MET A 138 7.39 -25.23 26.68
N PRO A 139 7.02 -25.35 25.40
CA PRO A 139 7.99 -25.23 24.32
C PRO A 139 8.54 -23.80 24.27
N PHE A 140 9.84 -23.65 23.95
CA PHE A 140 10.49 -22.36 23.88
C PHE A 140 11.47 -22.25 22.73
N PHE A 141 11.73 -20.99 22.31
CA PHE A 141 12.84 -20.58 21.48
C PHE A 141 13.67 -19.53 22.22
N LEU A 142 14.99 -19.71 22.22
CA LEU A 142 15.94 -18.70 22.63
C LEU A 142 16.57 -18.09 21.38
N MET A 143 16.44 -16.78 21.19
CA MET A 143 16.82 -16.15 19.94
C MET A 143 17.51 -14.79 20.15
N GLU A 144 18.04 -14.24 19.09
CA GLU A 144 18.62 -12.90 19.04
C GLU A 144 17.61 -11.87 19.57
N TYR A 145 18.05 -11.05 20.52
CA TYR A 145 17.30 -9.87 20.93
C TYR A 145 17.64 -8.69 20.01
N VAL A 146 16.64 -8.18 19.32
CA VAL A 146 16.76 -7.00 18.45
C VAL A 146 16.36 -5.77 19.26
N ASP A 147 17.31 -4.87 19.49
CA ASP A 147 17.07 -3.64 20.23
C ASP A 147 16.57 -2.54 19.30
N GLY A 148 15.28 -2.52 19.08
CA GLY A 148 14.60 -1.53 18.23
C GLY A 148 13.14 -1.86 18.01
N PRO A 149 12.39 -0.93 17.39
CA PRO A 149 10.96 -1.07 17.13
C PRO A 149 10.68 -2.03 15.97
N ASN A 150 9.47 -2.57 15.93
CA ASN A 150 8.95 -3.24 14.73
C ASN A 150 8.35 -2.22 13.74
N LEU A 151 8.10 -2.65 12.49
CA LEU A 151 7.55 -1.75 11.46
C LEU A 151 6.17 -1.18 11.86
N ARG A 152 5.34 -1.96 12.55
CA ARG A 152 4.02 -1.49 13.02
C ARG A 152 4.13 -0.31 14.00
N GLU A 153 5.10 -0.35 14.89
CA GLU A 153 5.37 0.73 15.83
C GLU A 153 5.89 1.98 15.13
N LEU A 154 6.70 1.81 14.10
CA LEU A 154 7.21 2.92 13.28
C LEU A 154 6.10 3.56 12.43
N GLU A 155 5.24 2.76 11.84
CA GLU A 155 4.06 3.23 11.09
C GLU A 155 3.13 4.07 11.98
N ARG A 156 2.74 3.52 13.13
CA ARG A 156 1.88 4.22 14.11
C ARG A 156 2.54 5.51 14.64
N GLY A 157 3.85 5.52 14.72
CA GLY A 157 4.62 6.71 15.11
C GLY A 157 4.80 7.75 14.00
N GLY A 158 4.30 7.50 12.78
CA GLY A 158 4.50 8.37 11.62
C GLY A 158 5.97 8.56 11.22
N LYS A 159 6.82 7.59 11.56
CA LYS A 159 8.29 7.66 11.40
C LYS A 159 8.80 7.00 10.12
N LEU A 160 7.90 6.42 9.32
CA LEU A 160 8.27 5.78 8.05
C LEU A 160 7.77 6.63 6.88
N ASN A 161 8.68 6.92 5.97
CA ASN A 161 8.35 7.56 4.71
C ASN A 161 8.56 6.59 3.52
N PRO A 162 7.97 6.84 2.35
CA PRO A 162 8.09 5.94 1.20
C PRO A 162 9.53 5.66 0.75
N ARG A 163 10.47 6.59 0.99
CA ARG A 163 11.90 6.37 0.65
C ARG A 163 12.55 5.34 1.58
N GLU A 164 12.20 5.38 2.86
CA GLU A 164 12.67 4.38 3.83
C GLU A 164 12.07 3.01 3.53
N ALA A 165 10.79 2.94 3.14
CA ALA A 165 10.16 1.71 2.66
C ALA A 165 10.97 1.07 1.51
N MET A 166 11.39 1.88 0.52
CA MET A 166 12.21 1.40 -0.60
C MET A 166 13.61 0.91 -0.19
N GLN A 167 14.14 1.32 0.95
CA GLN A 167 15.40 0.80 1.50
C GLN A 167 15.21 -0.48 2.33
N ILE A 168 14.05 -0.62 2.96
CA ILE A 168 13.68 -1.75 3.81
C ILE A 168 13.29 -2.98 2.96
N ILE A 169 12.46 -2.81 1.94
CA ILE A 169 11.91 -3.91 1.14
C ILE A 169 13.01 -4.80 0.51
N PRO A 170 14.07 -4.29 -0.11
CA PRO A 170 15.13 -5.15 -0.63
C PRO A 170 15.81 -6.03 0.43
N GLN A 171 16.01 -5.51 1.65
CA GLN A 171 16.60 -6.28 2.74
C GLN A 171 15.67 -7.42 3.19
N ILE A 172 14.34 -7.19 3.18
CA ILE A 172 13.35 -8.24 3.45
C ILE A 172 13.38 -9.29 2.33
N CYS A 173 13.45 -8.86 1.07
CA CYS A 173 13.54 -9.76 -0.08
C CYS A 173 14.77 -10.67 0.01
N ASP A 174 15.91 -10.12 0.38
CA ASP A 174 17.17 -10.86 0.54
C ASP A 174 17.05 -11.95 1.62
N ALA A 175 16.48 -11.60 2.78
CA ALA A 175 16.25 -12.54 3.86
C ALA A 175 15.24 -13.63 3.50
N LEU A 176 14.14 -13.27 2.84
CA LEU A 176 13.13 -14.24 2.42
C LEU A 176 13.66 -15.15 1.32
N GLN A 177 14.41 -14.63 0.33
CA GLN A 177 15.00 -15.48 -0.70
C GLN A 177 15.96 -16.51 -0.11
N PHE A 178 16.83 -16.08 0.82
CA PHE A 178 17.72 -17.00 1.54
C PHE A 178 16.94 -18.11 2.25
N ALA A 179 15.85 -17.78 2.94
CA ALA A 179 15.04 -18.79 3.63
C ALA A 179 14.30 -19.72 2.64
N HIS A 180 13.82 -19.19 1.51
CA HIS A 180 13.15 -19.96 0.45
C HIS A 180 14.10 -20.94 -0.21
N ASP A 181 15.36 -20.57 -0.43
CA ASP A 181 16.41 -21.43 -1.00
C ASP A 181 16.73 -22.62 -0.06
N GLU A 182 16.61 -22.39 1.29
CA GLU A 182 16.69 -23.44 2.33
C GLU A 182 15.37 -24.24 2.50
N GLY A 183 14.36 -23.98 1.65
CA GLY A 183 13.05 -24.66 1.70
C GLY A 183 12.14 -24.22 2.84
N ILE A 184 12.42 -23.06 3.45
CA ILE A 184 11.66 -22.52 4.58
C ILE A 184 10.79 -21.35 4.09
N VAL A 185 9.47 -21.46 4.31
CA VAL A 185 8.46 -20.44 4.02
C VAL A 185 8.03 -19.80 5.35
N HIS A 186 7.98 -18.46 5.40
CA HIS A 186 7.67 -17.72 6.62
C HIS A 186 6.20 -17.85 7.03
N ARG A 187 5.27 -17.65 6.09
CA ARG A 187 3.81 -17.79 6.23
C ARG A 187 3.08 -16.77 7.12
N ASP A 188 3.79 -15.87 7.76
CA ASP A 188 3.21 -14.82 8.62
C ASP A 188 4.02 -13.51 8.51
N ILE A 189 4.29 -13.08 7.26
CA ILE A 189 4.93 -11.78 7.00
C ILE A 189 3.93 -10.66 7.27
N LYS A 190 4.29 -9.80 8.23
CA LYS A 190 3.52 -8.62 8.63
C LYS A 190 4.42 -7.62 9.35
N PRO A 191 4.02 -6.36 9.49
CA PRO A 191 4.86 -5.31 10.10
C PRO A 191 5.33 -5.63 11.53
N GLU A 192 4.56 -6.38 12.30
CA GLU A 192 4.91 -6.79 13.67
C GLU A 192 6.11 -7.74 13.73
N ASN A 193 6.33 -8.55 12.67
CA ASN A 193 7.41 -9.54 12.58
C ASN A 193 8.67 -8.99 11.90
N ILE A 194 8.68 -7.71 11.51
CA ILE A 194 9.81 -7.05 10.87
C ILE A 194 10.34 -5.98 11.83
N LEU A 195 11.53 -6.22 12.38
CA LEU A 195 12.18 -5.38 13.36
C LEU A 195 13.25 -4.52 12.69
N LEU A 196 13.50 -3.32 13.23
CA LEU A 196 14.65 -2.50 12.85
C LEU A 196 15.55 -2.33 14.06
N ASP A 197 16.82 -2.72 13.93
CA ASP A 197 17.79 -2.49 14.99
C ASP A 197 18.19 -0.98 15.08
N LYS A 198 18.93 -0.62 16.11
CA LYS A 198 19.42 0.76 16.31
C LYS A 198 20.29 1.31 15.16
N LYS A 199 20.77 0.45 14.28
CA LYS A 199 21.57 0.81 13.09
C LYS A 199 20.71 0.90 11.83
N GLY A 200 19.39 0.72 11.95
CA GLY A 200 18.45 0.70 10.83
C GLY A 200 18.49 -0.57 9.97
N ARG A 201 19.09 -1.66 10.47
CA ARG A 201 19.10 -2.95 9.77
C ARG A 201 17.81 -3.70 10.05
N VAL A 202 17.24 -4.26 9.00
CA VAL A 202 16.04 -5.10 9.08
C VAL A 202 16.39 -6.45 9.70
N LYS A 203 15.52 -6.95 10.55
CA LYS A 203 15.56 -8.29 11.13
C LYS A 203 14.16 -8.92 11.08
N ILE A 204 14.01 -10.00 10.32
CA ILE A 204 12.74 -10.74 10.26
C ILE A 204 12.70 -11.77 11.38
N ALA A 205 11.64 -11.73 12.19
CA ALA A 205 11.39 -12.63 13.31
C ALA A 205 10.27 -13.62 12.99
N ASP A 206 10.16 -14.67 13.78
CA ASP A 206 9.02 -15.60 13.81
C ASP A 206 8.81 -16.47 12.56
N PHE A 207 9.88 -16.80 11.83
CA PHE A 207 9.82 -17.74 10.71
C PHE A 207 9.10 -19.05 11.09
N GLY A 208 8.11 -19.45 10.28
CA GLY A 208 7.48 -20.77 10.32
C GLY A 208 6.79 -21.21 11.62
N ILE A 209 6.74 -20.35 12.65
CA ILE A 209 6.15 -20.70 13.96
C ILE A 209 4.64 -20.95 13.82
N ALA A 210 3.95 -20.25 12.92
CA ALA A 210 2.53 -20.47 12.65
C ALA A 210 2.23 -21.91 12.21
N LYS A 211 3.11 -22.53 11.40
CA LYS A 211 3.01 -23.93 10.97
C LYS A 211 3.18 -24.90 12.13
N LEU A 212 4.09 -24.61 13.06
CA LEU A 212 4.31 -25.42 14.26
C LEU A 212 3.07 -25.48 15.17
N LEU A 213 2.35 -24.36 15.25
CA LEU A 213 1.15 -24.25 16.07
C LEU A 213 -0.09 -24.89 15.43
N GLY A 214 0.03 -25.53 14.25
CA GLY A 214 -1.10 -26.12 13.54
C GLY A 214 -2.11 -25.10 13.01
N GLN A 215 -1.77 -23.81 13.03
CA GLN A 215 -2.64 -22.72 12.55
C GLN A 215 -2.66 -22.65 11.02
N THR A 216 -2.65 -23.80 10.36
CA THR A 216 -2.85 -23.90 8.90
C THR A 216 -4.33 -23.82 8.50
N THR A 217 -5.23 -23.93 9.48
CA THR A 217 -6.66 -23.67 9.32
C THR A 217 -7.04 -22.52 10.23
N VAL A 218 -7.68 -21.49 9.67
CA VAL A 218 -8.33 -20.44 10.46
C VAL A 218 -9.38 -21.15 11.33
N PRO A 219 -9.23 -21.23 12.65
CA PRO A 219 -10.29 -21.77 13.47
C PRO A 219 -11.46 -20.79 13.40
N ASP A 220 -12.67 -21.25 13.10
CA ASP A 220 -13.90 -20.45 13.23
C ASP A 220 -14.05 -19.78 14.61
N ALA A 221 -13.33 -20.30 15.61
CA ALA A 221 -13.27 -19.79 16.97
C ALA A 221 -12.39 -18.52 17.14
N ALA A 222 -11.53 -18.17 16.19
CA ALA A 222 -10.67 -16.98 16.26
C ALA A 222 -11.41 -15.66 15.97
N LEU A 223 -12.62 -15.74 15.44
CA LEU A 223 -13.48 -14.59 15.12
C LEU A 223 -14.06 -13.86 16.36
N THR A 224 -13.87 -14.38 17.58
CA THR A 224 -14.54 -13.83 18.79
C THR A 224 -13.62 -13.23 19.84
N GLY A 225 -12.32 -13.10 19.59
CA GLY A 225 -11.35 -12.50 20.51
C GLY A 225 -10.66 -11.30 19.91
N ALA A 226 -11.15 -10.13 20.26
CA ALA A 226 -10.51 -8.80 20.27
C ALA A 226 -9.32 -8.53 19.32
N GLY A 227 -9.55 -7.67 18.33
CA GLY A 227 -8.55 -6.73 17.73
C GLY A 227 -7.34 -7.32 16.99
N ASP A 228 -6.55 -8.15 17.62
CA ASP A 228 -5.24 -8.60 17.10
C ASP A 228 -5.34 -9.69 16.02
N VAL A 229 -6.37 -10.55 16.09
CA VAL A 229 -6.55 -11.65 15.11
C VAL A 229 -7.09 -11.11 13.78
N VAL A 230 -7.97 -10.11 13.81
CA VAL A 230 -8.53 -9.50 12.60
C VAL A 230 -7.43 -8.79 11.78
N GLY A 231 -6.43 -8.19 12.44
CA GLY A 231 -5.31 -7.53 11.78
C GLY A 231 -4.43 -8.50 10.97
N THR A 232 -4.12 -9.67 11.51
CA THR A 232 -3.23 -10.66 10.86
C THR A 232 -3.82 -11.24 9.56
N LEU A 233 -5.14 -11.39 9.48
CA LEU A 233 -5.82 -11.94 8.29
C LEU A 233 -5.65 -11.08 7.03
N ASN A 234 -5.38 -9.79 7.18
CA ASN A 234 -5.24 -8.85 6.08
C ASN A 234 -3.95 -9.07 5.27
N TYR A 235 -2.92 -9.68 5.85
CA TYR A 235 -1.64 -9.98 5.19
C TYR A 235 -1.61 -11.39 4.60
N MET A 236 -2.57 -12.23 4.94
CA MET A 236 -2.59 -13.64 4.55
C MET A 236 -2.93 -13.78 3.07
N ALA A 237 -2.12 -14.53 2.34
CA ALA A 237 -2.36 -14.84 0.95
C ALA A 237 -3.67 -15.65 0.76
N PRO A 238 -4.39 -15.45 -0.36
CA PRO A 238 -5.66 -16.14 -0.60
C PRO A 238 -5.55 -17.66 -0.47
N GLU A 239 -4.49 -18.28 -1.02
CA GLU A 239 -4.25 -19.71 -0.96
C GLU A 239 -3.98 -20.23 0.45
N GLN A 240 -3.48 -19.41 1.37
CA GLN A 240 -3.31 -19.80 2.76
C GLN A 240 -4.65 -20.06 3.45
N ARG A 241 -5.71 -19.37 3.02
CA ARG A 241 -7.07 -19.55 3.52
C ARG A 241 -7.83 -20.64 2.78
N GLU A 242 -7.67 -20.69 1.44
CA GLU A 242 -8.44 -21.59 0.57
C GLU A 242 -7.83 -23.00 0.51
N LYS A 243 -6.48 -23.11 0.51
CA LYS A 243 -5.74 -24.37 0.28
C LYS A 243 -4.47 -24.46 1.12
N PRO A 244 -4.55 -24.49 2.45
CA PRO A 244 -3.40 -24.35 3.34
C PRO A 244 -2.31 -25.43 3.17
N LEU A 245 -2.66 -26.60 2.61
CA LEU A 245 -1.71 -27.72 2.41
C LEU A 245 -0.79 -27.52 1.19
N THR A 246 -1.14 -26.65 0.24
CA THR A 246 -0.40 -26.43 -1.02
C THR A 246 0.33 -25.09 -1.06
N VAL A 247 0.44 -24.42 0.08
CA VAL A 247 1.06 -23.11 0.22
C VAL A 247 2.57 -23.22 0.05
N ASP A 248 3.11 -22.49 -0.93
CA ASP A 248 4.54 -22.37 -1.17
C ASP A 248 5.08 -20.96 -0.82
N HIS A 249 6.33 -20.69 -1.16
CA HIS A 249 7.04 -19.44 -0.87
C HIS A 249 6.40 -18.19 -1.49
N ARG A 250 5.56 -18.34 -2.53
CA ARG A 250 4.85 -17.21 -3.16
C ARG A 250 3.76 -16.59 -2.28
N ALA A 251 3.38 -17.28 -1.20
CA ALA A 251 2.53 -16.70 -0.17
C ALA A 251 3.24 -15.56 0.57
N ASP A 252 4.54 -15.71 0.86
CA ASP A 252 5.35 -14.65 1.48
C ASP A 252 5.49 -13.43 0.56
N ILE A 253 5.55 -13.65 -0.78
CA ILE A 253 5.59 -12.56 -1.76
C ILE A 253 4.29 -11.74 -1.74
N PHE A 254 3.14 -12.41 -1.62
CA PHE A 254 1.87 -11.72 -1.46
C PHE A 254 1.83 -10.90 -0.16
N SER A 255 2.18 -11.53 0.96
CA SER A 255 2.20 -10.86 2.26
C SER A 255 3.16 -9.67 2.28
N LEU A 256 4.33 -9.81 1.66
CA LEU A 256 5.28 -8.70 1.46
C LEU A 256 4.69 -7.60 0.57
N GLY A 257 3.94 -7.95 -0.47
CA GLY A 257 3.21 -7.00 -1.31
C GLY A 257 2.20 -6.17 -0.50
N VAL A 258 1.47 -6.79 0.44
CA VAL A 258 0.56 -6.09 1.36
C VAL A 258 1.33 -5.12 2.26
N VAL A 259 2.42 -5.59 2.89
CA VAL A 259 3.30 -4.75 3.72
C VAL A 259 3.86 -3.59 2.91
N PHE A 260 4.33 -3.85 1.69
CA PHE A 260 4.90 -2.81 0.84
C PHE A 260 3.87 -1.75 0.46
N TYR A 261 2.66 -2.17 0.06
CA TYR A 261 1.56 -1.24 -0.20
C TYR A 261 1.28 -0.35 1.01
N GLU A 262 1.14 -0.95 2.19
CA GLU A 262 0.87 -0.23 3.45
C GLU A 262 1.99 0.76 3.79
N LEU A 263 3.26 0.37 3.66
CA LEU A 263 4.40 1.26 3.88
C LEU A 263 4.45 2.46 2.92
N LEU A 264 3.96 2.29 1.68
CA LEU A 264 3.92 3.36 0.68
C LEU A 264 2.75 4.32 0.88
N THR A 265 1.58 3.80 1.29
CA THR A 265 0.31 4.53 1.27
C THR A 265 -0.24 4.85 2.67
N GLY A 266 0.16 4.11 3.69
CA GLY A 266 -0.44 4.13 5.02
C GLY A 266 -1.77 3.38 5.13
N GLU A 267 -2.20 2.67 4.08
CA GLU A 267 -3.48 1.97 3.99
C GLU A 267 -3.27 0.50 3.61
N LEU A 268 -4.23 -0.37 3.98
CA LEU A 268 -4.22 -1.76 3.55
C LEU A 268 -4.90 -1.93 2.17
N PRO A 269 -4.37 -2.80 1.27
CA PRO A 269 -4.96 -3.06 -0.05
C PRO A 269 -6.19 -3.98 0.05
N LEU A 270 -7.29 -3.48 0.62
CA LEU A 270 -8.52 -4.26 0.82
C LEU A 270 -9.47 -4.14 -0.37
N GLY A 271 -9.98 -5.25 -0.88
CA GLY A 271 -10.95 -5.28 -1.97
C GLY A 271 -10.41 -4.70 -3.28
N LYS A 272 -11.07 -3.67 -3.83
CA LYS A 272 -10.56 -2.86 -4.94
C LYS A 272 -9.73 -1.71 -4.37
N PHE A 273 -8.43 -1.82 -4.40
CA PHE A 273 -7.52 -0.77 -3.97
C PHE A 273 -6.97 0.02 -5.18
N ALA A 274 -6.62 1.28 -4.96
CA ALA A 274 -5.97 2.11 -5.97
C ALA A 274 -4.46 1.80 -6.02
N PRO A 275 -3.79 1.96 -7.18
CA PRO A 275 -2.33 1.86 -7.25
C PRO A 275 -1.64 2.84 -6.30
N PRO A 276 -0.46 2.51 -5.73
CA PRO A 276 0.24 3.36 -4.78
C PRO A 276 0.43 4.82 -5.23
N SER A 277 0.74 5.05 -6.51
CA SER A 277 0.96 6.39 -7.07
C SER A 277 -0.30 7.27 -7.08
N GLN A 278 -1.49 6.67 -7.01
CA GLN A 278 -2.76 7.42 -6.94
C GLN A 278 -3.13 7.80 -5.50
N VAL A 279 -2.59 7.10 -4.50
CA VAL A 279 -2.86 7.33 -3.07
C VAL A 279 -1.76 8.20 -2.45
N ALA A 280 -0.51 7.94 -2.80
CA ALA A 280 0.66 8.61 -2.24
C ALA A 280 1.56 9.18 -3.34
N ARG A 281 2.43 10.14 -2.98
CA ARG A 281 3.42 10.71 -3.91
C ARG A 281 4.62 9.77 -4.06
N VAL A 282 4.43 8.68 -4.78
CA VAL A 282 5.46 7.68 -5.06
C VAL A 282 5.66 7.52 -6.57
N ASP A 283 6.75 6.86 -6.96
CA ASP A 283 7.05 6.61 -8.37
C ASP A 283 6.02 5.63 -8.97
N VAL A 284 5.46 5.98 -10.14
CA VAL A 284 4.44 5.18 -10.83
C VAL A 284 4.91 3.76 -11.19
N ARG A 285 6.22 3.55 -11.33
CA ARG A 285 6.80 2.22 -11.58
C ARG A 285 6.58 1.25 -10.42
N LEU A 286 6.38 1.76 -9.20
CA LEU A 286 6.04 0.94 -8.03
C LEU A 286 4.64 0.34 -8.11
N ASP A 287 3.74 0.92 -8.90
CA ASP A 287 2.39 0.39 -9.09
C ASP A 287 2.43 -1.02 -9.66
N GLU A 288 3.24 -1.24 -10.71
CA GLU A 288 3.39 -2.56 -11.33
C GLU A 288 4.00 -3.58 -10.36
N VAL A 289 5.02 -3.18 -9.60
CA VAL A 289 5.68 -4.05 -8.61
C VAL A 289 4.69 -4.52 -7.56
N VAL A 290 3.92 -3.59 -6.98
CA VAL A 290 2.96 -3.91 -5.92
C VAL A 290 1.79 -4.72 -6.47
N VAL A 291 1.19 -4.32 -7.59
CA VAL A 291 0.07 -5.04 -8.21
C VAL A 291 0.46 -6.47 -8.56
N ARG A 292 1.66 -6.69 -9.14
CA ARG A 292 2.16 -8.02 -9.46
C ARG A 292 2.38 -8.88 -8.21
N ALA A 293 2.90 -8.32 -7.12
CA ALA A 293 3.05 -9.05 -5.85
C ALA A 293 1.68 -9.46 -5.27
N LEU A 294 0.66 -8.62 -5.43
CA LEU A 294 -0.70 -8.81 -4.92
C LEU A 294 -1.63 -9.60 -5.84
N GLU A 295 -1.14 -10.16 -6.94
CA GLU A 295 -1.94 -11.02 -7.82
C GLU A 295 -2.55 -12.20 -7.03
N LYS A 296 -3.85 -12.48 -7.29
CA LYS A 296 -4.56 -13.56 -6.60
C LYS A 296 -3.93 -14.93 -6.90
N GLU A 297 -3.62 -15.18 -8.19
CA GLU A 297 -3.04 -16.43 -8.65
C GLU A 297 -1.53 -16.45 -8.41
N PRO A 298 -0.98 -17.40 -7.62
CA PRO A 298 0.47 -17.45 -7.33
C PRO A 298 1.36 -17.52 -8.59
N ALA A 299 0.87 -18.13 -9.67
CA ALA A 299 1.60 -18.20 -10.93
C ALA A 299 1.80 -16.86 -11.65
N ARG A 300 0.98 -15.85 -11.32
CA ARG A 300 1.07 -14.50 -11.90
C ARG A 300 1.93 -13.56 -11.07
N ARG A 301 2.24 -13.92 -9.82
CA ARG A 301 3.14 -13.17 -8.94
C ARG A 301 4.59 -13.27 -9.41
N TYR A 302 5.48 -12.57 -8.73
CA TYR A 302 6.90 -12.89 -8.77
C TYR A 302 7.10 -14.36 -8.42
N GLN A 303 8.00 -15.06 -9.13
CA GLN A 303 8.32 -16.46 -8.81
C GLN A 303 9.47 -16.56 -7.81
N HIS A 304 10.32 -15.53 -7.73
CA HIS A 304 11.35 -15.35 -6.72
C HIS A 304 11.17 -13.98 -6.06
N VAL A 305 11.31 -13.92 -4.75
CA VAL A 305 11.17 -12.65 -4.02
C VAL A 305 12.35 -11.71 -4.30
N SER A 306 13.50 -12.24 -4.70
CA SER A 306 14.66 -11.48 -5.17
C SER A 306 14.36 -10.61 -6.39
N ASP A 307 13.48 -11.06 -7.29
CA ASP A 307 13.09 -10.28 -8.47
C ASP A 307 12.33 -9.00 -8.06
N LEU A 308 11.42 -9.11 -7.07
CA LEU A 308 10.74 -7.96 -6.50
C LEU A 308 11.76 -6.97 -5.88
N GLY A 309 12.71 -7.49 -5.10
CA GLY A 309 13.78 -6.67 -4.50
C GLY A 309 14.61 -5.93 -5.55
N THR A 310 14.94 -6.61 -6.65
CA THR A 310 15.71 -6.05 -7.78
C THR A 310 14.93 -4.94 -8.46
N ASP A 311 13.63 -5.12 -8.74
CA ASP A 311 12.80 -4.10 -9.36
C ASP A 311 12.72 -2.84 -8.49
N VAL A 312 12.53 -2.99 -7.16
CA VAL A 312 12.54 -1.87 -6.21
C VAL A 312 13.89 -1.16 -6.19
N GLN A 313 15.01 -1.89 -6.19
CA GLN A 313 16.36 -1.32 -6.22
C GLN A 313 16.59 -0.53 -7.51
N ASN A 314 16.20 -1.07 -8.66
CA ASN A 314 16.33 -0.42 -9.97
C ASN A 314 15.55 0.90 -10.02
N ILE A 315 14.31 0.91 -9.48
CA ILE A 315 13.50 2.13 -9.39
C ILE A 315 14.17 3.16 -8.49
N THR A 316 14.72 2.72 -7.35
CA THR A 316 15.41 3.59 -6.40
C THR A 316 16.69 4.18 -7.00
N ALA A 317 17.49 3.38 -7.69
CA ALA A 317 18.75 3.80 -8.32
C ALA A 317 18.55 4.75 -9.50
N ALA A 318 17.47 4.56 -10.28
CA ALA A 318 17.14 5.41 -11.43
C ALA A 318 16.67 6.82 -11.03
N GLY A 319 16.42 7.06 -9.73
CA GLY A 319 15.84 8.31 -9.23
C GLY A 319 14.35 8.44 -9.62
N PRO A 320 13.68 9.52 -9.18
CA PRO A 320 12.29 9.75 -9.55
C PRO A 320 12.19 9.78 -11.07
N ALA A 321 11.32 8.94 -11.63
CA ALA A 321 11.00 9.04 -13.04
C ALA A 321 10.57 10.48 -13.27
N SER A 322 11.23 11.16 -14.20
CA SER A 322 10.63 12.37 -14.78
C SER A 322 9.19 11.99 -15.11
N PRO A 323 8.18 12.81 -14.70
CA PRO A 323 6.79 12.48 -15.00
C PRO A 323 6.78 12.05 -16.46
N PRO A 324 6.12 10.91 -16.80
CA PRO A 324 6.12 10.46 -18.16
C PRO A 324 5.83 11.70 -18.97
N VAL A 325 6.80 12.11 -19.80
CA VAL A 325 6.47 12.99 -20.89
C VAL A 325 5.40 12.16 -21.56
N LEU A 326 4.12 12.48 -21.24
CA LEU A 326 2.99 11.97 -22.00
C LEU A 326 3.53 12.07 -23.40
N SER A 327 3.83 10.93 -24.03
CA SER A 327 4.19 10.89 -25.42
C SER A 327 3.03 11.65 -26.03
N GLN A 328 3.25 12.93 -26.21
CA GLN A 328 2.27 13.74 -26.89
C GLN A 328 2.03 12.90 -28.12
N PRO A 329 0.78 12.49 -28.39
CA PRO A 329 0.47 11.73 -29.58
C PRO A 329 1.23 12.48 -30.67
N PRO A 330 2.06 11.80 -31.51
CA PRO A 330 3.04 12.44 -32.39
C PRO A 330 2.37 13.72 -32.86
N ALA A 331 2.91 14.85 -32.44
CA ALA A 331 2.21 16.12 -32.53
C ALA A 331 1.74 16.16 -33.97
N PRO A 332 0.44 16.33 -34.28
CA PRO A 332 -0.04 16.28 -35.63
C PRO A 332 0.92 17.20 -36.37
N VAL A 333 1.65 16.65 -37.36
CA VAL A 333 2.78 17.29 -38.04
C VAL A 333 2.43 18.74 -38.16
N ALA A 334 3.08 19.57 -37.34
CA ALA A 334 2.67 20.96 -37.19
C ALA A 334 2.58 21.47 -38.61
N PRO A 335 1.46 22.02 -39.05
CA PRO A 335 1.38 22.61 -40.39
C PRO A 335 2.64 23.50 -40.49
N PRO A 336 3.42 23.44 -41.56
CA PRO A 336 4.70 24.12 -41.69
C PRO A 336 4.56 25.49 -41.06
N ALA A 337 5.46 25.85 -40.15
CA ALA A 337 5.38 27.08 -39.37
C ALA A 337 4.98 28.21 -40.34
N PRO A 338 3.93 28.99 -40.04
CA PRO A 338 3.53 30.08 -40.92
C PRO A 338 4.79 30.90 -41.18
N PRO A 339 5.09 31.24 -42.43
CA PRO A 339 6.30 31.98 -42.74
C PRO A 339 6.38 33.16 -41.78
N PRO A 340 7.56 33.55 -41.29
CA PRO A 340 7.72 34.59 -40.27
C PRO A 340 6.87 35.79 -40.69
N GLU A 341 5.95 36.21 -39.80
CA GLU A 341 5.06 37.38 -40.12
C GLU A 341 5.97 38.53 -40.58
N GLU A 342 5.93 38.84 -41.85
CA GLU A 342 6.68 39.98 -42.39
C GLU A 342 6.24 41.23 -41.63
N THR A 343 7.11 41.74 -40.78
CA THR A 343 6.83 43.00 -40.10
C THR A 343 6.89 44.15 -41.04
N SER A 344 5.97 45.09 -40.90
CA SER A 344 5.92 46.28 -41.74
C SER A 344 7.18 47.15 -41.60
N ASP A 345 7.63 47.73 -42.67
CA ASP A 345 8.74 48.71 -42.68
C ASP A 345 8.31 50.05 -42.05
N CYS A 346 7.01 50.28 -41.85
CA CYS A 346 6.49 51.46 -41.16
C CYS A 346 6.76 51.40 -39.67
N ARG A 347 7.05 52.56 -39.06
CA ARG A 347 7.35 52.66 -37.61
C ARG A 347 6.12 53.11 -36.83
N ILE A 348 6.01 52.67 -35.58
CA ILE A 348 4.87 53.00 -34.69
C ILE A 348 4.86 54.47 -34.31
N LEU A 349 6.02 55.05 -33.97
CA LEU A 349 6.10 56.42 -33.45
C LEU A 349 5.56 57.45 -34.47
N PRO A 350 5.97 57.46 -35.77
CA PRO A 350 5.36 58.37 -36.74
C PRO A 350 3.88 58.10 -36.94
N ALA A 351 3.44 56.82 -37.00
CA ALA A 351 2.04 56.50 -37.15
C ALA A 351 1.21 56.97 -35.94
N PHE A 352 1.75 56.85 -34.73
CA PHE A 352 1.15 57.31 -33.50
C PHE A 352 1.00 58.84 -33.47
N LEU A 353 2.07 59.58 -33.74
CA LEU A 353 2.04 61.06 -33.79
C LEU A 353 1.08 61.59 -34.85
N LEU A 354 1.10 60.98 -36.04
CA LEU A 354 0.17 61.35 -37.10
C LEU A 354 -1.28 61.00 -36.74
N GLY A 355 -1.51 59.90 -36.04
CA GLY A 355 -2.81 59.50 -35.52
C GLY A 355 -3.33 60.40 -34.42
N PHE A 356 -2.43 60.82 -33.50
CA PHE A 356 -2.80 61.75 -32.44
C PHE A 356 -3.10 63.16 -32.87
N PHE A 357 -2.23 63.79 -33.66
CA PHE A 357 -2.40 65.18 -34.07
C PHE A 357 -3.32 65.36 -35.29
N PHE A 358 -3.27 64.41 -36.20
CA PHE A 358 -3.98 64.51 -37.49
C PHE A 358 -4.87 63.33 -37.80
N GLY A 359 -5.28 62.56 -36.73
CA GLY A 359 -6.07 61.35 -36.86
C GLY A 359 -7.41 61.55 -37.52
N ILE A 360 -8.08 62.70 -37.29
CA ILE A 360 -9.36 63.07 -37.88
C ILE A 360 -9.23 63.17 -39.41
N PHE A 361 -8.08 63.63 -39.93
CA PHE A 361 -7.78 63.73 -41.32
C PHE A 361 -7.19 62.47 -41.97
N GLY A 362 -7.02 61.40 -41.19
CA GLY A 362 -6.52 60.10 -41.68
C GLY A 362 -5.02 60.09 -42.03
N ALA A 363 -4.21 61.05 -41.54
CA ALA A 363 -2.80 61.20 -41.90
C ALA A 363 -1.96 59.92 -41.58
N HIS A 364 -2.22 59.24 -40.49
CA HIS A 364 -1.58 57.96 -40.12
C HIS A 364 -1.90 56.86 -41.15
N ARG A 365 -3.07 56.85 -41.78
CA ARG A 365 -3.43 55.85 -42.79
C ARG A 365 -2.73 56.14 -44.12
N PHE A 366 -2.49 57.42 -44.48
CA PHE A 366 -1.62 57.74 -45.57
C PHE A 366 -0.19 57.23 -45.32
N TYR A 367 0.36 57.39 -44.11
CA TYR A 367 1.68 56.94 -43.78
C TYR A 367 1.86 55.40 -43.95
N VAL A 368 0.86 54.63 -43.60
CA VAL A 368 0.91 53.16 -43.76
C VAL A 368 0.44 52.67 -45.14
N GLY A 369 0.17 53.59 -46.04
CA GLY A 369 -0.19 53.32 -47.42
C GLY A 369 -1.65 52.94 -47.71
N LYS A 370 -2.55 53.06 -46.71
CA LYS A 370 -3.99 52.81 -46.88
C LYS A 370 -4.78 54.01 -47.46
N ILE A 371 -4.41 54.40 -48.69
CA ILE A 371 -4.86 55.63 -49.34
C ILE A 371 -6.38 55.71 -49.43
N GLY A 372 -7.08 54.66 -49.86
CA GLY A 372 -8.55 54.68 -50.03
C GLY A 372 -9.30 54.99 -48.74
N THR A 373 -8.89 54.27 -47.60
CA THR A 373 -9.52 54.52 -46.31
C THR A 373 -9.06 55.83 -45.65
N ALA A 374 -7.89 56.34 -46.03
CA ALA A 374 -7.43 57.66 -45.62
C ALA A 374 -8.30 58.77 -46.18
N PHE A 375 -8.62 58.71 -47.46
CA PHE A 375 -9.58 59.67 -48.12
C PHE A 375 -10.98 59.57 -47.54
N LEU A 376 -11.46 58.31 -47.27
CA LEU A 376 -12.77 58.13 -46.62
C LEU A 376 -12.79 58.78 -45.22
N GLN A 377 -11.73 58.67 -44.49
CA GLN A 377 -11.57 59.24 -43.12
C GLN A 377 -11.50 60.81 -43.25
N LEU A 378 -10.80 61.29 -44.22
CA LEU A 378 -10.72 62.72 -44.49
C LEU A 378 -12.10 63.34 -44.81
N PHE A 379 -12.88 62.76 -45.74
CA PHE A 379 -14.19 63.25 -46.12
C PHE A 379 -15.26 63.08 -45.02
N THR A 380 -15.11 62.12 -44.11
CA THR A 380 -16.04 61.91 -43.01
C THR A 380 -15.60 62.59 -41.70
N PHE A 381 -14.56 63.44 -41.74
CA PHE A 381 -13.95 64.04 -40.54
C PHE A 381 -13.65 62.98 -39.44
N GLY A 382 -13.09 61.84 -39.89
CA GLY A 382 -12.78 60.74 -38.99
C GLY A 382 -14.01 60.07 -38.39
N GLY A 383 -15.19 60.15 -39.03
CA GLY A 383 -16.44 59.60 -38.48
C GLY A 383 -16.76 60.21 -37.12
N LEU A 384 -16.76 61.53 -37.01
CA LEU A 384 -16.90 62.27 -35.74
C LEU A 384 -15.83 61.94 -34.71
N GLY A 385 -14.62 61.57 -35.14
CA GLY A 385 -13.50 61.24 -34.29
C GLY A 385 -13.43 59.77 -33.85
N ILE A 386 -14.49 58.99 -34.01
CA ILE A 386 -14.55 57.61 -33.54
C ILE A 386 -13.50 56.71 -34.24
N TRP A 387 -13.37 56.84 -35.56
CA TRP A 387 -12.41 56.10 -36.36
C TRP A 387 -10.95 56.42 -35.95
N ALA A 388 -10.68 57.68 -35.73
CA ALA A 388 -9.36 58.16 -35.31
C ALA A 388 -8.98 57.57 -33.95
N THR A 389 -9.93 57.52 -33.02
CA THR A 389 -9.72 56.92 -31.69
C THR A 389 -9.47 55.43 -31.76
N ILE A 390 -10.23 54.69 -32.58
CA ILE A 390 -10.03 53.24 -32.77
C ILE A 390 -8.65 52.97 -33.38
N ASP A 391 -8.27 53.72 -34.45
CA ASP A 391 -6.97 53.58 -35.09
C ASP A 391 -5.82 53.89 -34.12
N TRP A 392 -5.98 54.90 -33.26
CA TRP A 392 -5.00 55.26 -32.24
C TRP A 392 -4.79 54.13 -31.18
N ILE A 393 -5.91 53.52 -30.72
CA ILE A 393 -5.85 52.36 -29.82
C ILE A 393 -5.17 51.17 -30.51
N LEU A 394 -5.48 50.88 -31.75
CA LEU A 394 -4.87 49.81 -32.54
C LEU A 394 -3.37 50.00 -32.75
N ILE A 395 -2.90 51.24 -32.90
CA ILE A 395 -1.47 51.59 -32.99
C ILE A 395 -0.78 51.32 -31.65
N LEU A 396 -1.37 51.76 -30.54
CA LEU A 396 -0.83 51.53 -29.20
C LEU A 396 -0.73 50.01 -28.87
N CYS A 397 -1.75 49.24 -29.23
CA CYS A 397 -1.78 47.79 -29.02
C CYS A 397 -0.95 47.00 -30.04
N LYS A 398 -0.20 47.65 -30.93
CA LYS A 398 0.59 47.02 -32.00
C LYS A 398 -0.24 46.14 -32.95
N ALA A 399 -1.55 46.37 -33.00
CA ALA A 399 -2.48 45.62 -33.83
C ALA A 399 -2.75 46.29 -35.18
N PHE A 400 -2.25 47.51 -35.41
CA PHE A 400 -2.45 48.25 -36.64
C PHE A 400 -1.64 47.67 -37.81
N LYS A 401 -2.26 47.53 -38.98
CA LYS A 401 -1.66 46.86 -40.14
C LYS A 401 -1.44 47.87 -41.27
N ASP A 402 -0.38 47.67 -42.08
CA ASP A 402 -0.11 48.41 -43.30
C ASP A 402 -1.02 47.95 -44.47
N LYS A 403 -0.80 48.55 -45.68
CA LYS A 403 -1.55 48.17 -46.88
C LYS A 403 -1.37 46.72 -47.32
N LYS A 404 -0.27 46.07 -46.93
CA LYS A 404 0.03 44.64 -47.22
C LYS A 404 -0.48 43.69 -46.13
N GLY A 405 -1.17 44.19 -45.11
CA GLY A 405 -1.68 43.41 -43.99
C GLY A 405 -0.62 43.08 -42.93
N ARG A 406 0.61 43.60 -43.03
CA ARG A 406 1.71 43.36 -42.07
C ARG A 406 1.53 44.25 -40.84
N ARG A 407 1.80 43.72 -39.66
CA ARG A 407 1.69 44.47 -38.40
C ARG A 407 2.85 45.45 -38.21
N ILE A 408 2.56 46.63 -37.72
CA ILE A 408 3.55 47.64 -37.37
C ILE A 408 3.96 47.35 -35.92
N THR A 409 5.23 46.89 -35.71
CA THR A 409 5.70 46.47 -34.41
C THR A 409 6.92 47.24 -33.89
N LYS A 410 7.63 47.97 -34.77
CA LYS A 410 8.84 48.74 -34.45
C LYS A 410 8.51 50.14 -34.00
N TRP A 411 8.97 50.58 -32.85
CA TRP A 411 8.70 51.91 -32.31
C TRP A 411 9.58 52.99 -32.95
N THR A 412 10.85 52.69 -33.15
CA THR A 412 11.83 53.63 -33.70
C THR A 412 12.58 53.00 -34.87
#